data_6e112a4de103aa709d2205527145f874
#
_entry.id   6e112a4de103aa709d2205527145f874
#
_cell.length_a   1.000
_cell.length_b   1.000
_cell.length_c   1.000
_cell.angle_alpha   90.00
_cell.angle_beta   90.00
_cell.angle_gamma   90.00
#
_symmetry.space_group_name_H-M   'P 1'
#
loop_
_entity.id
_entity.type
_entity.pdbx_description
1 polymer ?
#
loop_
_entity_poly.entity_id
_entity_poly.type
_entity_poly.pdbx_seq_one_letter_code
_entity_poly.pdbx_strand_id
1 'polypeptide(L)'
;MNIARTLLAACPLFASMAPALAAEPALPLWEAGVFGGTAVTPAYPGASERSTRSLALPYLIYRGKVLRADRSGVGARLLNTDRVEFDVGFALSLPARSSDVPARRGMPDLGTLVEFGPRLKIKLAEPTQHSRLGLELPLRAVIEARGGLRRQGATFEPRLVYALQGEQQAWHVDASLGAVLGNAAINDYFYGVSPAFATGQRPAYAAKSGLMLTRLGLGGSYRLHQDWRAFAFLRYDNYASAANRTSPLLRQNSGTSAGIGLMWTWQRSGS
;
A
#
# COMPACT_ATOMS: atom_id res chain seq x y z
N MET A 1 77.08 52.73 -0.24
CA MET A 1 77.13 51.51 -1.08
C MET A 1 76.34 50.46 -0.38
N ASN A 2 75.02 50.40 -0.56
CA ASN A 2 74.15 49.39 0.04
C ASN A 2 73.01 49.07 -1.01
N ILE A 3 73.03 47.85 -1.48
CA ILE A 3 72.11 47.31 -2.46
C ILE A 3 70.95 46.66 -1.70
N ALA A 4 69.79 47.26 -1.80
CA ALA A 4 68.55 46.65 -1.27
C ALA A 4 67.98 45.67 -2.30
N ARG A 5 67.91 44.40 -1.93
CA ARG A 5 67.25 43.34 -2.68
C ARG A 5 65.79 43.30 -2.31
N THR A 6 64.91 43.64 -3.29
CA THR A 6 63.45 43.50 -3.18
C THR A 6 63.06 42.06 -3.52
N LEU A 7 62.58 41.29 -2.58
CA LEU A 7 61.95 39.97 -2.80
C LEU A 7 60.46 40.13 -3.13
N LEU A 8 60.10 39.83 -4.35
CA LEU A 8 58.69 39.66 -4.78
C LEU A 8 58.22 38.30 -4.27
N ALA A 9 57.28 38.30 -3.33
CA ALA A 9 56.55 37.09 -2.93
C ALA A 9 55.39 36.85 -3.90
N ALA A 10 55.50 35.81 -4.71
CA ALA A 10 54.40 35.31 -5.56
C ALA A 10 53.45 34.50 -4.68
N CYS A 11 52.20 34.99 -4.51
CA CYS A 11 51.14 34.31 -3.83
C CYS A 11 50.41 33.41 -4.87
N PRO A 12 50.35 32.08 -4.72
CA PRO A 12 49.55 31.26 -5.61
C PRO A 12 48.07 31.38 -5.21
N LEU A 13 47.22 31.91 -6.12
CA LEU A 13 45.78 31.83 -6.02
C LEU A 13 45.38 30.35 -6.16
N PHE A 14 45.10 29.68 -5.07
CA PHE A 14 44.32 28.44 -5.07
C PHE A 14 42.86 28.81 -5.31
N ALA A 15 42.41 28.74 -6.56
CA ALA A 15 40.99 28.70 -6.89
C ALA A 15 40.43 27.40 -6.32
N SER A 16 39.73 27.46 -5.19
CA SER A 16 38.93 26.36 -4.67
C SER A 16 37.75 26.12 -5.60
N MET A 17 37.88 25.13 -6.50
CA MET A 17 36.72 24.55 -7.19
C MET A 17 35.89 23.82 -6.13
N ALA A 18 34.88 24.49 -5.59
CA ALA A 18 33.82 23.80 -4.84
C ALA A 18 33.13 22.83 -5.83
N PRO A 19 32.98 21.54 -5.47
CA PRO A 19 32.19 20.64 -6.30
C PRO A 19 30.78 21.21 -6.35
N ALA A 20 30.30 21.51 -7.55
CA ALA A 20 28.89 21.80 -7.76
C ALA A 20 28.11 20.55 -7.33
N LEU A 21 27.42 20.62 -6.21
CA LEU A 21 26.45 19.62 -5.81
C LEU A 21 25.42 19.57 -6.93
N ALA A 22 25.52 18.56 -7.78
CA ALA A 22 24.51 18.31 -8.81
C ALA A 22 23.18 18.08 -8.09
N ALA A 23 22.24 19.02 -8.25
CA ALA A 23 20.91 18.89 -7.73
C ALA A 23 20.33 17.56 -8.23
N GLU A 24 19.81 16.74 -7.34
CA GLU A 24 19.13 15.50 -7.76
C GLU A 24 18.06 15.88 -8.79
N PRO A 25 17.99 15.17 -9.93
CA PRO A 25 17.01 15.48 -10.96
C PRO A 25 15.60 15.38 -10.36
N ALA A 26 14.85 16.46 -10.44
CA ALA A 26 13.49 16.52 -9.94
C ALA A 26 12.64 15.43 -10.62
N LEU A 27 11.88 14.68 -9.83
CA LEU A 27 10.98 13.65 -10.36
C LEU A 27 9.93 14.33 -11.27
N PRO A 28 9.57 13.71 -12.41
CA PRO A 28 8.54 14.26 -13.30
C PRO A 28 7.22 14.46 -12.56
N LEU A 29 6.50 15.54 -12.89
CA LEU A 29 5.21 15.86 -12.28
C LEU A 29 4.20 14.74 -12.52
N TRP A 30 4.22 14.15 -13.72
CA TRP A 30 3.38 13.01 -14.05
C TRP A 30 4.12 11.99 -14.91
N GLU A 31 3.68 10.73 -14.77
CA GLU A 31 4.12 9.58 -15.56
C GLU A 31 2.91 8.75 -15.94
N ALA A 32 2.83 8.31 -17.19
CA ALA A 32 1.78 7.44 -17.69
C ALA A 32 2.37 6.16 -18.29
N GLY A 33 1.67 5.05 -18.13
CA GLY A 33 2.18 3.77 -18.57
C GLY A 33 1.20 2.63 -18.42
N VAL A 34 1.72 1.40 -18.47
CA VAL A 34 0.99 0.16 -18.21
C VAL A 34 1.64 -0.54 -17.02
N PHE A 35 0.81 -1.00 -16.11
CA PHE A 35 1.17 -1.94 -15.05
C PHE A 35 0.60 -3.31 -15.41
N GLY A 36 1.43 -4.35 -15.34
CA GLY A 36 1.01 -5.75 -15.43
C GLY A 36 1.53 -6.55 -14.25
N GLY A 37 0.70 -7.44 -13.71
CA GLY A 37 1.12 -8.23 -12.55
C GLY A 37 0.22 -9.40 -12.26
N THR A 38 0.71 -10.27 -11.38
CA THR A 38 -0.03 -11.41 -10.85
C THR A 38 0.10 -11.48 -9.33
N ALA A 39 -0.98 -11.89 -8.68
CA ALA A 39 -1.01 -12.08 -7.24
C ALA A 39 -1.80 -13.33 -6.87
N VAL A 40 -1.35 -13.99 -5.80
CA VAL A 40 -2.02 -15.11 -5.15
C VAL A 40 -2.46 -14.65 -3.77
N THR A 41 -3.77 -14.72 -3.51
CA THR A 41 -4.36 -14.26 -2.23
C THR A 41 -5.38 -15.28 -1.74
N PRO A 42 -5.76 -15.33 -0.46
CA PRO A 42 -6.99 -15.95 -0.03
C PRO A 42 -8.19 -15.37 -0.79
N ALA A 43 -9.22 -16.15 -1.07
CA ALA A 43 -10.43 -15.71 -1.77
C ALA A 43 -11.15 -14.56 -1.03
N TYR A 44 -11.12 -14.59 0.30
CA TYR A 44 -11.48 -13.50 1.22
C TYR A 44 -10.66 -13.67 2.52
N PRO A 45 -10.60 -12.69 3.43
CA PRO A 45 -9.82 -12.81 4.67
C PRO A 45 -10.26 -14.03 5.50
N GLY A 46 -9.34 -14.98 5.73
CA GLY A 46 -9.59 -16.22 6.47
C GLY A 46 -10.22 -17.39 5.67
N ALA A 47 -10.35 -17.26 4.35
CA ALA A 47 -10.72 -18.35 3.47
C ALA A 47 -9.60 -19.40 3.38
N SER A 48 -9.97 -20.68 3.22
CA SER A 48 -9.05 -21.78 2.89
C SER A 48 -8.62 -21.77 1.43
N GLU A 49 -9.49 -21.31 0.56
CA GLU A 49 -9.29 -21.25 -0.89
C GLU A 49 -8.44 -20.05 -1.28
N ARG A 50 -7.55 -20.28 -2.23
CA ARG A 50 -6.68 -19.24 -2.81
C ARG A 50 -7.16 -18.85 -4.20
N SER A 51 -6.98 -17.59 -4.54
CA SER A 51 -7.29 -17.05 -5.86
C SER A 51 -6.01 -16.50 -6.48
N THR A 52 -5.67 -16.97 -7.67
CA THR A 52 -4.61 -16.38 -8.49
C THR A 52 -5.25 -15.43 -9.49
N ARG A 53 -4.76 -14.20 -9.54
CA ARG A 53 -5.29 -13.18 -10.43
C ARG A 53 -4.16 -12.44 -11.12
N SER A 54 -4.30 -12.33 -12.44
CA SER A 54 -3.42 -11.50 -13.27
C SER A 54 -4.23 -10.35 -13.83
N LEU A 55 -3.62 -9.18 -13.89
CA LEU A 55 -4.25 -8.00 -14.47
C LEU A 55 -3.20 -7.16 -15.19
N ALA A 56 -3.67 -6.42 -16.20
CA ALA A 56 -2.92 -5.36 -16.85
C ALA A 56 -3.80 -4.13 -16.91
N LEU A 57 -3.30 -3.00 -16.43
CA LEU A 57 -4.05 -1.76 -16.31
C LEU A 57 -3.19 -0.58 -16.76
N PRO A 58 -3.76 0.42 -17.45
CA PRO A 58 -3.10 1.70 -17.59
C PRO A 58 -2.91 2.32 -16.21
N TYR A 59 -1.81 3.05 -16.03
CA TYR A 59 -1.59 3.84 -14.83
C TYR A 59 -1.24 5.27 -15.17
N LEU A 60 -1.54 6.16 -14.25
CA LEU A 60 -1.11 7.54 -14.24
C LEU A 60 -0.57 7.86 -12.84
N ILE A 61 0.72 8.17 -12.75
CA ILE A 61 1.30 8.73 -11.54
C ILE A 61 1.28 10.25 -11.69
N TYR A 62 0.74 10.95 -10.69
CA TYR A 62 0.73 12.40 -10.63
C TYR A 62 1.23 12.85 -9.25
N ARG A 63 2.24 13.73 -9.24
CA ARG A 63 2.93 14.19 -8.02
C ARG A 63 2.61 15.63 -7.70
N GLY A 64 1.35 16.02 -7.88
CA GLY A 64 0.88 17.37 -7.53
C GLY A 64 0.92 17.64 -6.03
N LYS A 65 0.81 18.91 -5.67
CA LYS A 65 0.81 19.35 -4.26
C LYS A 65 -0.42 18.84 -3.51
N VAL A 66 -1.58 18.79 -4.15
CA VAL A 66 -2.86 18.38 -3.57
C VAL A 66 -3.27 16.99 -4.07
N LEU A 67 -3.50 16.84 -5.39
CA LEU A 67 -3.84 15.55 -5.97
C LEU A 67 -2.57 14.71 -6.15
N ARG A 68 -2.65 13.45 -5.80
CA ARG A 68 -1.54 12.51 -5.85
C ARG A 68 -2.01 11.12 -6.23
N ALA A 69 -1.27 10.52 -7.12
CA ALA A 69 -1.41 9.10 -7.45
C ALA A 69 0.00 8.54 -7.56
N ASP A 70 0.51 7.92 -6.52
CA ASP A 70 1.87 7.39 -6.47
C ASP A 70 1.95 6.10 -5.63
N ARG A 71 3.14 5.70 -5.22
CA ARG A 71 3.39 4.49 -4.43
C ARG A 71 2.65 4.46 -3.09
N SER A 72 2.34 5.62 -2.51
CA SER A 72 1.56 5.71 -1.28
C SER A 72 0.05 5.57 -1.52
N GLY A 73 -0.37 5.42 -2.76
CA GLY A 73 -1.75 5.26 -3.18
C GLY A 73 -2.27 6.43 -4.01
N VAL A 74 -3.54 6.32 -4.40
CA VAL A 74 -4.28 7.41 -5.04
C VAL A 74 -5.00 8.18 -3.96
N GLY A 75 -4.97 9.51 -4.04
CA GLY A 75 -5.67 10.33 -3.06
C GLY A 75 -5.44 11.83 -3.22
N ALA A 76 -6.08 12.58 -2.33
CA ALA A 76 -5.88 14.01 -2.20
C ALA A 76 -5.14 14.30 -0.89
N ARG A 77 -3.99 14.97 -0.99
CA ARG A 77 -3.24 15.44 0.18
C ARG A 77 -3.89 16.73 0.68
N LEU A 78 -4.34 16.72 1.92
CA LEU A 78 -5.01 17.85 2.56
C LEU A 78 -4.06 18.63 3.46
N LEU A 79 -3.11 17.95 4.09
CA LEU A 79 -2.08 18.56 4.93
C LEU A 79 -0.75 17.83 4.71
N ASN A 80 0.34 18.59 4.65
CA ASN A 80 1.68 18.03 4.59
C ASN A 80 2.66 18.93 5.35
N THR A 81 3.20 18.41 6.43
CA THR A 81 4.26 19.02 7.22
C THR A 81 5.47 18.07 7.26
N ASP A 82 6.54 18.47 7.90
CA ASP A 82 7.75 17.64 8.03
C ASP A 82 7.50 16.32 8.78
N ARG A 83 6.47 16.29 9.63
CA ARG A 83 6.17 15.12 10.49
C ARG A 83 4.82 14.47 10.21
N VAL A 84 3.87 15.20 9.65
CA VAL A 84 2.48 14.74 9.50
C VAL A 84 2.00 14.98 8.09
N GLU A 85 1.48 13.92 7.46
CA GLU A 85 0.75 14.00 6.21
C GLU A 85 -0.69 13.50 6.47
N PHE A 86 -1.67 14.29 6.05
CA PHE A 86 -3.08 13.90 6.08
C PHE A 86 -3.60 13.88 4.64
N ASP A 87 -4.06 12.71 4.22
CA ASP A 87 -4.57 12.49 2.86
C ASP A 87 -5.89 11.70 2.86
N VAL A 88 -6.53 11.64 1.71
CA VAL A 88 -7.63 10.70 1.42
C VAL A 88 -7.07 9.63 0.50
N GLY A 89 -7.06 8.40 0.97
CA GLY A 89 -6.56 7.25 0.22
C GLY A 89 -7.67 6.37 -0.33
N PHE A 90 -7.34 5.57 -1.35
CA PHE A 90 -8.21 4.58 -1.97
C PHE A 90 -7.54 3.20 -1.95
N ALA A 91 -8.36 2.16 -1.88
CA ALA A 91 -7.93 0.78 -2.05
C ALA A 91 -9.01 0.00 -2.81
N LEU A 92 -8.64 -1.13 -3.40
CA LEU A 92 -9.52 -1.98 -4.18
C LEU A 92 -9.32 -3.43 -3.76
N SER A 93 -10.41 -4.17 -3.54
CA SER A 93 -10.41 -5.61 -3.33
C SER A 93 -11.16 -6.29 -4.46
N LEU A 94 -10.59 -7.35 -4.99
CA LEU A 94 -11.18 -8.08 -6.13
C LEU A 94 -12.32 -9.01 -5.65
N PRO A 95 -13.32 -9.28 -6.52
CA PRO A 95 -14.48 -10.08 -6.17
C PRO A 95 -14.12 -11.56 -5.97
N ALA A 96 -14.93 -12.32 -5.22
CA ALA A 96 -14.82 -13.76 -5.10
C ALA A 96 -16.16 -14.44 -5.32
N ARG A 97 -16.20 -15.42 -6.24
CA ARG A 97 -17.42 -16.19 -6.52
C ARG A 97 -17.63 -17.20 -5.39
N SER A 98 -18.86 -17.25 -4.89
CA SER A 98 -19.22 -18.21 -3.83
C SER A 98 -19.24 -19.66 -4.31
N SER A 99 -19.41 -19.90 -5.62
CA SER A 99 -19.24 -21.23 -6.23
C SER A 99 -17.83 -21.79 -6.08
N ASP A 100 -16.82 -20.92 -6.06
CA ASP A 100 -15.41 -21.28 -6.02
C ASP A 100 -14.88 -21.47 -4.58
N VAL A 101 -15.75 -21.20 -3.59
CA VAL A 101 -15.44 -21.26 -2.17
C VAL A 101 -16.43 -22.18 -1.46
N PRO A 102 -16.08 -23.44 -1.16
CA PRO A 102 -16.96 -24.44 -0.54
C PRO A 102 -17.70 -23.93 0.70
N ALA A 103 -17.00 -23.18 1.57
CA ALA A 103 -17.60 -22.61 2.78
C ALA A 103 -18.75 -21.61 2.48
N ARG A 104 -18.77 -20.99 1.28
CA ARG A 104 -19.76 -20.00 0.87
C ARG A 104 -20.75 -20.52 -0.18
N ARG A 105 -20.67 -21.79 -0.59
CA ARG A 105 -21.51 -22.33 -1.64
C ARG A 105 -23.00 -22.07 -1.37
N GLY A 106 -23.70 -21.51 -2.35
CA GLY A 106 -25.12 -21.14 -2.25
C GLY A 106 -25.36 -19.78 -1.59
N MET A 107 -24.34 -19.09 -1.09
CA MET A 107 -24.44 -17.70 -0.60
C MET A 107 -24.20 -16.72 -1.75
N PRO A 108 -24.55 -15.43 -1.59
CA PRO A 108 -24.18 -14.39 -2.54
C PRO A 108 -22.65 -14.31 -2.73
N ASP A 109 -22.21 -14.01 -3.96
CA ASP A 109 -20.82 -13.73 -4.24
C ASP A 109 -20.34 -12.48 -3.49
N LEU A 110 -19.06 -12.42 -3.21
CA LEU A 110 -18.40 -11.20 -2.75
C LEU A 110 -18.05 -10.36 -3.97
N GLY A 111 -18.54 -9.12 -4.02
CA GLY A 111 -18.32 -8.19 -5.12
C GLY A 111 -16.95 -7.50 -5.04
N THR A 112 -16.67 -6.64 -6.00
CA THR A 112 -15.53 -5.74 -5.94
C THR A 112 -15.74 -4.70 -4.85
N LEU A 113 -14.81 -4.60 -3.89
CA LEU A 113 -14.87 -3.57 -2.86
C LEU A 113 -13.98 -2.40 -3.23
N VAL A 114 -14.54 -1.20 -3.16
CA VAL A 114 -13.84 0.07 -3.23
C VAL A 114 -13.78 0.64 -1.83
N GLU A 115 -12.58 0.90 -1.35
CA GLU A 115 -12.33 1.47 -0.04
C GLU A 115 -11.76 2.87 -0.21
N PHE A 116 -12.29 3.85 0.51
CA PHE A 116 -11.78 5.21 0.50
C PHE A 116 -12.00 5.90 1.84
N GLY A 117 -11.13 6.83 2.16
CA GLY A 117 -11.25 7.61 3.39
C GLY A 117 -9.97 8.27 3.84
N PRO A 118 -10.03 9.02 4.94
CA PRO A 118 -8.90 9.74 5.49
C PRO A 118 -7.80 8.78 5.96
N ARG A 119 -6.55 9.22 5.75
CA ARG A 119 -5.36 8.55 6.24
C ARG A 119 -4.41 9.57 6.85
N LEU A 120 -4.08 9.36 8.12
CA LEU A 120 -3.07 10.12 8.82
C LEU A 120 -1.75 9.33 8.79
N LYS A 121 -0.67 9.95 8.34
CA LYS A 121 0.68 9.41 8.37
C LYS A 121 1.54 10.28 9.27
N ILE A 122 2.20 9.66 10.23
CA ILE A 122 3.06 10.33 11.19
C ILE A 122 4.47 9.77 11.03
N LYS A 123 5.42 10.63 10.71
CA LYS A 123 6.84 10.29 10.70
C LYS A 123 7.35 10.22 12.13
N LEU A 124 7.71 9.03 12.58
CA LEU A 124 8.20 8.78 13.95
C LEU A 124 9.70 8.99 14.06
N ALA A 125 10.47 8.50 13.09
CA ALA A 125 11.92 8.61 13.04
C ALA A 125 12.47 8.49 11.62
N GLU A 126 13.64 9.05 11.41
CA GLU A 126 14.49 8.88 10.22
C GLU A 126 15.88 8.40 10.69
N PRO A 127 16.04 7.09 10.96
CA PRO A 127 17.29 6.55 11.48
C PRO A 127 18.49 6.83 10.58
N THR A 128 18.27 6.91 9.27
CA THR A 128 19.27 7.30 8.27
C THR A 128 18.62 8.15 7.18
N GLN A 129 19.43 8.78 6.32
CA GLN A 129 18.95 9.53 5.16
C GLN A 129 18.12 8.67 4.17
N HIS A 130 18.28 7.34 4.24
CA HIS A 130 17.63 6.38 3.35
C HIS A 130 16.55 5.56 4.05
N SER A 131 16.26 5.81 5.32
CA SER A 131 15.27 5.04 6.08
C SER A 131 14.28 5.93 6.81
N ARG A 132 13.04 5.44 6.92
CA ARG A 132 11.96 6.11 7.64
C ARG A 132 11.13 5.11 8.42
N LEU A 133 10.85 5.44 9.66
CA LEU A 133 9.84 4.77 10.47
C LEU A 133 8.61 5.69 10.57
N GLY A 134 7.44 5.18 10.23
CA GLY A 134 6.18 5.91 10.27
C GLY A 134 5.04 5.10 10.88
N LEU A 135 4.05 5.82 11.38
CA LEU A 135 2.76 5.30 11.78
C LEU A 135 1.71 5.76 10.77
N GLU A 136 0.94 4.82 10.23
CA GLU A 136 -0.17 5.12 9.33
C GLU A 136 -1.50 4.68 9.96
N LEU A 137 -2.49 5.56 9.87
CA LEU A 137 -3.81 5.40 10.48
C LEU A 137 -4.91 5.62 9.41
N PRO A 138 -5.10 4.71 8.46
CA PRO A 138 -6.18 4.81 7.49
C PRO A 138 -7.52 4.38 8.10
N LEU A 139 -8.53 5.24 7.94
CA LEU A 139 -9.93 4.95 8.21
C LEU A 139 -10.68 4.99 6.89
N ARG A 140 -11.32 3.88 6.48
CA ARG A 140 -11.92 3.75 5.16
C ARG A 140 -13.39 3.34 5.25
N ALA A 141 -14.23 4.00 4.45
CA ALA A 141 -15.54 3.48 4.09
C ALA A 141 -15.37 2.41 3.02
N VAL A 142 -16.14 1.35 3.10
CA VAL A 142 -16.11 0.22 2.16
C VAL A 142 -17.42 0.18 1.39
N ILE A 143 -17.33 0.21 0.07
CA ILE A 143 -18.45 0.15 -0.86
C ILE A 143 -18.25 -1.04 -1.80
N GLU A 144 -19.28 -1.85 -1.96
CA GLU A 144 -19.33 -2.90 -2.96
C GLU A 144 -19.86 -2.34 -4.29
N ALA A 145 -19.11 -2.61 -5.37
CA ALA A 145 -19.51 -2.30 -6.74
C ALA A 145 -19.99 -3.60 -7.43
N ARG A 146 -21.27 -3.96 -7.23
CA ARG A 146 -21.89 -5.14 -7.84
C ARG A 146 -23.36 -4.86 -8.09
N GLY A 147 -23.73 -4.65 -9.37
CA GLY A 147 -25.11 -4.31 -9.75
C GLY A 147 -25.62 -3.02 -9.11
N GLY A 148 -24.72 -2.10 -8.79
CA GLY A 148 -24.94 -0.85 -8.07
C GLY A 148 -23.91 -0.65 -6.96
N LEU A 149 -23.92 0.49 -6.28
CA LEU A 149 -23.05 0.81 -5.16
C LEU A 149 -23.77 0.51 -3.83
N ARG A 150 -23.20 -0.36 -3.01
CA ARG A 150 -23.73 -0.72 -1.70
C ARG A 150 -22.71 -0.50 -0.62
N ARG A 151 -23.06 0.25 0.42
CA ARG A 151 -22.18 0.44 1.59
C ARG A 151 -22.08 -0.87 2.36
N GLN A 152 -20.84 -1.35 2.56
CA GLN A 152 -20.54 -2.60 3.28
C GLN A 152 -19.93 -2.36 4.65
N GLY A 153 -19.66 -1.11 5.03
CA GLY A 153 -19.16 -0.77 6.36
C GLY A 153 -17.94 0.12 6.35
N ALA A 154 -17.09 -0.07 7.34
CA ALA A 154 -15.86 0.69 7.51
C ALA A 154 -14.75 -0.17 8.13
N THR A 155 -13.50 0.15 7.77
CA THR A 155 -12.28 -0.45 8.32
C THR A 155 -11.36 0.61 8.89
N PHE A 156 -10.62 0.27 9.94
CA PHE A 156 -9.51 1.03 10.49
C PHE A 156 -8.26 0.15 10.52
N GLU A 157 -7.16 0.59 9.90
CA GLU A 157 -5.95 -0.24 9.74
C GLU A 157 -4.70 0.48 10.28
N PRO A 158 -4.56 0.65 11.62
CA PRO A 158 -3.32 1.20 12.19
C PRO A 158 -2.14 0.29 11.87
N ARG A 159 -1.04 0.89 11.36
CA ARG A 159 0.18 0.14 11.02
C ARG A 159 1.45 0.96 11.21
N LEU A 160 2.49 0.32 11.72
CA LEU A 160 3.87 0.80 11.67
C LEU A 160 4.46 0.40 10.32
N VAL A 161 5.21 1.31 9.71
CA VAL A 161 5.87 1.09 8.42
C VAL A 161 7.33 1.52 8.55
N TYR A 162 8.24 0.59 8.29
CA TYR A 162 9.66 0.89 8.14
C TYR A 162 10.03 0.80 6.68
N ALA A 163 10.44 1.92 6.10
CA ALA A 163 10.76 2.04 4.68
C ALA A 163 12.25 2.34 4.49
N LEU A 164 12.84 1.68 3.50
CA LEU A 164 14.19 1.87 3.01
C LEU A 164 14.16 2.26 1.53
N GLN A 165 15.02 3.16 1.12
CA GLN A 165 15.16 3.54 -0.29
C GLN A 165 16.63 3.66 -0.67
N GLY A 166 16.96 3.26 -1.88
CA GLY A 166 18.28 3.44 -2.46
C GLY A 166 18.47 4.84 -3.04
N GLU A 167 19.71 5.14 -3.38
CA GLU A 167 20.07 6.37 -4.07
C GLU A 167 19.24 6.55 -5.33
N GLN A 168 18.88 7.81 -5.62
CA GLN A 168 18.04 8.18 -6.77
C GLN A 168 16.77 7.32 -6.88
N GLN A 169 16.27 6.77 -5.77
CA GLN A 169 15.11 5.89 -5.72
C GLN A 169 15.20 4.67 -6.66
N ALA A 170 16.42 4.16 -6.89
CA ALA A 170 16.63 2.98 -7.71
C ALA A 170 15.88 1.76 -7.17
N TRP A 171 15.81 1.62 -5.87
CA TRP A 171 15.02 0.60 -5.20
C TRP A 171 14.30 1.16 -3.96
N HIS A 172 13.25 0.49 -3.57
CA HIS A 172 12.49 0.76 -2.35
C HIS A 172 12.05 -0.56 -1.73
N VAL A 173 12.16 -0.68 -0.42
CA VAL A 173 11.65 -1.81 0.37
C VAL A 173 10.94 -1.25 1.58
N ASP A 174 9.78 -1.79 1.90
CA ASP A 174 9.06 -1.48 3.13
C ASP A 174 8.63 -2.75 3.86
N ALA A 175 8.72 -2.69 5.18
CA ALA A 175 8.16 -3.68 6.09
C ALA A 175 7.08 -3.01 6.94
N SER A 176 5.97 -3.70 7.17
CA SER A 176 4.87 -3.16 7.96
C SER A 176 4.31 -4.18 8.95
N LEU A 177 3.87 -3.67 10.11
CA LEU A 177 3.16 -4.43 11.12
C LEU A 177 1.90 -3.64 11.51
N GLY A 178 0.74 -4.26 11.43
CA GLY A 178 -0.52 -3.59 11.73
C GLY A 178 -1.65 -4.52 12.13
N ALA A 179 -2.80 -3.92 12.36
CA ALA A 179 -4.05 -4.59 12.65
C ALA A 179 -5.15 -4.03 11.74
N VAL A 180 -6.11 -4.87 11.35
CA VAL A 180 -7.30 -4.46 10.63
C VAL A 180 -8.50 -4.66 11.54
N LEU A 181 -9.19 -3.56 11.83
CA LEU A 181 -10.44 -3.56 12.58
C LEU A 181 -11.59 -3.24 11.62
N GLY A 182 -12.70 -3.96 11.76
CA GLY A 182 -13.92 -3.74 10.98
C GLY A 182 -15.12 -3.47 11.89
N ASN A 183 -16.05 -2.62 11.43
CA ASN A 183 -17.34 -2.52 12.10
C ASN A 183 -18.19 -3.79 11.84
N ALA A 184 -19.35 -3.93 12.48
CA ALA A 184 -20.19 -5.11 12.34
C ALA A 184 -20.58 -5.38 10.88
N ALA A 185 -20.88 -4.34 10.10
CA ALA A 185 -21.32 -4.49 8.72
C ALA A 185 -20.27 -5.13 7.80
N ILE A 186 -19.00 -4.66 7.81
CA ILE A 186 -17.95 -5.26 7.00
C ILE A 186 -17.55 -6.64 7.50
N ASN A 187 -17.59 -6.88 8.81
CA ASN A 187 -17.39 -8.21 9.36
C ASN A 187 -18.51 -9.17 8.95
N ASP A 188 -19.78 -8.72 8.95
CA ASP A 188 -20.92 -9.53 8.53
C ASP A 188 -20.88 -9.84 7.04
N TYR A 189 -20.41 -8.90 6.21
CA TYR A 189 -20.17 -9.12 4.79
C TYR A 189 -19.23 -10.31 4.51
N PHE A 190 -18.15 -10.46 5.30
CA PHE A 190 -17.20 -11.56 5.11
C PHE A 190 -17.57 -12.81 5.91
N TYR A 191 -18.07 -12.68 7.14
CA TYR A 191 -18.18 -13.74 8.13
C TYR A 191 -19.62 -14.04 8.56
N GLY A 192 -20.59 -13.22 8.17
CA GLY A 192 -22.00 -13.44 8.47
C GLY A 192 -22.62 -14.60 7.69
N VAL A 193 -23.50 -15.35 8.36
CA VAL A 193 -24.34 -16.37 7.74
C VAL A 193 -25.79 -16.09 8.15
N SER A 194 -26.58 -15.54 7.20
CA SER A 194 -28.00 -15.33 7.49
C SER A 194 -28.75 -16.67 7.62
N PRO A 195 -29.86 -16.75 8.36
CA PRO A 195 -30.63 -17.98 8.51
C PRO A 195 -31.03 -18.64 7.19
N ALA A 196 -31.28 -17.85 6.14
CA ALA A 196 -31.62 -18.36 4.82
C ALA A 196 -30.51 -19.18 4.14
N PHE A 197 -29.25 -18.98 4.56
CA PHE A 197 -28.08 -19.68 4.02
C PHE A 197 -27.46 -20.65 5.05
N ALA A 198 -28.10 -20.83 6.21
CA ALA A 198 -27.63 -21.74 7.23
C ALA A 198 -27.80 -23.20 6.77
N THR A 199 -26.86 -24.06 7.16
CA THR A 199 -26.89 -25.51 6.95
C THR A 199 -26.37 -26.20 8.21
N GLY A 200 -26.51 -27.51 8.32
CA GLY A 200 -25.98 -28.29 9.47
C GLY A 200 -24.46 -28.11 9.68
N GLN A 201 -23.70 -27.87 8.61
CA GLN A 201 -22.26 -27.64 8.67
C GLN A 201 -21.86 -26.15 8.68
N ARG A 202 -22.81 -25.27 8.41
CA ARG A 202 -22.64 -23.80 8.39
C ARG A 202 -23.82 -23.17 9.12
N PRO A 203 -23.79 -23.12 10.47
CA PRO A 203 -24.86 -22.51 11.26
C PRO A 203 -24.98 -21.01 10.98
N ALA A 204 -26.16 -20.43 11.25
CA ALA A 204 -26.37 -18.99 11.21
C ALA A 204 -25.38 -18.28 12.17
N TYR A 205 -24.84 -17.17 11.71
CA TYR A 205 -23.83 -16.41 12.45
C TYR A 205 -23.99 -14.90 12.17
N ALA A 206 -24.16 -14.13 13.23
CA ALA A 206 -24.13 -12.67 13.18
C ALA A 206 -22.74 -12.17 13.60
N ALA A 207 -22.08 -11.50 12.69
CA ALA A 207 -20.71 -11.04 12.94
C ALA A 207 -20.69 -9.77 13.80
N LYS A 208 -19.62 -9.62 14.60
CA LYS A 208 -19.41 -8.51 15.53
C LYS A 208 -18.35 -7.56 15.00
N SER A 209 -18.43 -6.28 15.40
CA SER A 209 -17.33 -5.33 15.25
C SER A 209 -16.09 -5.81 16.01
N GLY A 210 -14.91 -5.45 15.52
CA GLY A 210 -13.66 -5.72 16.21
C GLY A 210 -12.51 -6.07 15.28
N LEU A 211 -11.48 -6.67 15.84
CA LEU A 211 -10.30 -7.10 15.13
C LEU A 211 -10.67 -8.14 14.07
N MET A 212 -10.32 -7.89 12.82
CA MET A 212 -10.44 -8.86 11.72
C MET A 212 -9.18 -9.72 11.62
N LEU A 213 -8.01 -9.09 11.72
CA LEU A 213 -6.70 -9.75 11.60
C LEU A 213 -5.58 -8.84 12.10
N THR A 214 -4.43 -9.43 12.40
CA THR A 214 -3.15 -8.73 12.44
C THR A 214 -2.36 -9.03 11.16
N ARG A 215 -1.54 -8.09 10.70
CA ARG A 215 -0.89 -8.15 9.38
C ARG A 215 0.60 -7.83 9.47
N LEU A 216 1.41 -8.69 8.87
CA LEU A 216 2.78 -8.40 8.49
C LEU A 216 2.83 -8.20 6.97
N GLY A 217 3.49 -7.16 6.52
CA GLY A 217 3.68 -6.88 5.10
C GLY A 217 5.14 -6.61 4.78
N LEU A 218 5.56 -7.06 3.62
CA LEU A 218 6.84 -6.73 3.00
C LEU A 218 6.54 -6.31 1.56
N GLY A 219 6.98 -5.14 1.18
CA GLY A 219 6.83 -4.61 -0.16
C GLY A 219 8.16 -4.16 -0.74
N GLY A 220 8.26 -4.13 -2.05
CA GLY A 220 9.45 -3.60 -2.66
C GLY A 220 9.28 -3.28 -4.14
N SER A 221 10.15 -2.42 -4.63
CA SER A 221 10.26 -2.10 -6.05
C SER A 221 11.71 -1.88 -6.44
N TYR A 222 12.04 -2.23 -7.67
CA TYR A 222 13.37 -2.05 -8.25
C TYR A 222 13.25 -1.44 -9.66
N ARG A 223 14.06 -0.43 -9.95
CA ARG A 223 14.15 0.18 -11.27
C ARG A 223 15.08 -0.66 -12.13
N LEU A 224 14.51 -1.42 -13.06
CA LEU A 224 15.27 -2.24 -14.01
C LEU A 224 15.91 -1.38 -15.09
N HIS A 225 15.20 -0.35 -15.54
CA HIS A 225 15.59 0.61 -16.56
C HIS A 225 14.90 1.94 -16.28
N GLN A 226 15.26 3.03 -16.96
CA GLN A 226 14.60 4.32 -16.77
C GLN A 226 13.07 4.29 -16.95
N ASP A 227 12.57 3.39 -17.81
CA ASP A 227 11.13 3.23 -18.10
C ASP A 227 10.51 1.99 -17.48
N TRP A 228 11.31 1.10 -16.87
CA TRP A 228 10.83 -0.16 -16.32
C TRP A 228 11.08 -0.26 -14.81
N ARG A 229 10.04 -0.64 -14.08
CA ARG A 229 10.11 -0.89 -12.64
C ARG A 229 9.42 -2.21 -12.29
N ALA A 230 10.15 -3.07 -11.59
CA ALA A 230 9.59 -4.29 -11.01
C ALA A 230 9.02 -4.00 -9.61
N PHE A 231 7.99 -4.74 -9.22
CA PHE A 231 7.37 -4.72 -7.91
C PHE A 231 7.19 -6.14 -7.38
N ALA A 232 7.29 -6.30 -6.08
CA ALA A 232 6.92 -7.51 -5.39
C ALA A 232 6.32 -7.18 -4.04
N PHE A 233 5.41 -8.04 -3.55
CA PHE A 233 4.96 -7.97 -2.16
C PHE A 233 4.73 -9.34 -1.58
N LEU A 234 4.88 -9.44 -0.26
CA LEU A 234 4.50 -10.57 0.56
C LEU A 234 3.70 -10.05 1.75
N ARG A 235 2.60 -10.73 2.10
CA ARG A 235 1.74 -10.38 3.22
C ARG A 235 1.39 -11.64 3.99
N TYR A 236 1.47 -11.56 5.31
CA TYR A 236 1.01 -12.58 6.23
C TYR A 236 -0.07 -12.00 7.14
N ASP A 237 -1.26 -12.57 7.09
CA ASP A 237 -2.42 -12.21 7.90
C ASP A 237 -2.66 -13.28 8.96
N ASN A 238 -2.81 -12.89 10.22
CA ASN A 238 -3.12 -13.78 11.34
C ASN A 238 -4.54 -13.47 11.85
N TYR A 239 -5.38 -14.48 11.90
CA TYR A 239 -6.79 -14.41 12.30
C TYR A 239 -7.04 -15.06 13.66
N ALA A 240 -6.03 -15.58 14.37
CA ALA A 240 -6.20 -16.34 15.60
C ALA A 240 -6.92 -15.54 16.70
N SER A 241 -6.70 -14.21 16.75
CA SER A 241 -7.35 -13.30 17.69
C SER A 241 -8.52 -12.50 17.09
N ALA A 242 -9.01 -12.90 15.90
CA ALA A 242 -10.12 -12.20 15.25
C ALA A 242 -11.41 -12.26 16.10
N ALA A 243 -12.15 -11.14 16.15
CA ALA A 243 -13.41 -11.03 16.88
C ALA A 243 -14.47 -12.05 16.41
N ASN A 244 -14.38 -12.46 15.14
CA ASN A 244 -15.29 -13.42 14.51
C ASN A 244 -14.63 -14.81 14.29
N ARG A 245 -13.69 -15.19 15.15
CA ARG A 245 -12.94 -16.46 15.04
C ARG A 245 -13.84 -17.69 15.03
N THR A 246 -15.02 -17.60 15.63
CA THR A 246 -16.01 -18.70 15.70
C THR A 246 -16.95 -18.76 14.50
N SER A 247 -16.84 -17.84 13.54
CA SER A 247 -17.62 -17.89 12.31
C SER A 247 -17.29 -19.15 11.50
N PRO A 248 -18.30 -19.87 10.95
CA PRO A 248 -18.10 -20.99 10.08
C PRO A 248 -17.42 -20.61 8.74
N LEU A 249 -17.38 -19.33 8.42
CA LEU A 249 -16.71 -18.79 7.22
C LEU A 249 -15.25 -18.44 7.46
N LEU A 250 -14.79 -18.29 8.73
CA LEU A 250 -13.38 -18.06 9.04
C LEU A 250 -12.67 -19.41 9.21
N ARG A 251 -12.12 -19.94 8.11
CA ARG A 251 -11.64 -21.31 7.99
C ARG A 251 -10.17 -21.50 8.39
N GLN A 252 -9.37 -20.44 8.35
CA GLN A 252 -7.92 -20.48 8.61
C GLN A 252 -7.54 -19.57 9.78
N ASN A 253 -6.48 -19.96 10.52
CA ASN A 253 -5.87 -19.11 11.55
C ASN A 253 -4.89 -18.10 10.96
N SER A 254 -4.43 -18.33 9.75
CA SER A 254 -3.52 -17.43 9.03
C SER A 254 -3.71 -17.56 7.53
N GLY A 255 -3.25 -16.57 6.80
CA GLY A 255 -3.25 -16.54 5.34
C GLY A 255 -2.04 -15.79 4.82
N THR A 256 -1.52 -16.20 3.67
CA THR A 256 -0.45 -15.48 2.98
C THR A 256 -0.94 -14.97 1.64
N SER A 257 -0.45 -13.81 1.24
CA SER A 257 -0.63 -13.24 -0.09
C SER A 257 0.72 -12.85 -0.65
N ALA A 258 0.94 -13.10 -1.92
CA ALA A 258 2.15 -12.67 -2.61
C ALA A 258 1.81 -12.21 -4.03
N GLY A 259 2.60 -11.30 -4.56
CA GLY A 259 2.44 -10.85 -5.94
C GLY A 259 3.69 -10.22 -6.49
N ILE A 260 3.76 -10.22 -7.80
CA ILE A 260 4.83 -9.57 -8.57
C ILE A 260 4.20 -8.79 -9.72
N GLY A 261 4.90 -7.77 -10.19
CA GLY A 261 4.43 -6.97 -11.31
C GLY A 261 5.54 -6.16 -11.94
N LEU A 262 5.24 -5.67 -13.14
CA LEU A 262 6.09 -4.79 -13.91
C LEU A 262 5.28 -3.54 -14.28
N MET A 263 5.95 -2.41 -14.24
CA MET A 263 5.43 -1.13 -14.70
C MET A 263 6.31 -0.65 -15.84
N TRP A 264 5.68 -0.30 -16.94
CA TRP A 264 6.34 0.33 -18.09
C TRP A 264 5.77 1.74 -18.28
N THR A 265 6.66 2.73 -18.21
CA THR A 265 6.33 4.15 -18.40
C THR A 265 6.61 4.48 -19.88
N TRP A 266 5.58 4.87 -20.63
CA TRP A 266 5.78 5.30 -22.01
C TRP A 266 5.88 6.82 -22.16
N GLN A 267 5.36 7.58 -21.19
CA GLN A 267 5.35 9.04 -21.24
C GLN A 267 5.49 9.66 -19.85
N ARG A 268 6.19 10.77 -19.77
CA ARG A 268 6.38 11.56 -18.54
C ARG A 268 6.46 13.05 -18.86
N SER A 269 6.14 13.91 -17.89
CA SER A 269 6.36 15.36 -18.00
C SER A 269 7.87 15.64 -18.10
N GLY A 270 8.23 16.69 -18.82
CA GLY A 270 9.58 17.26 -18.71
C GLY A 270 9.90 17.65 -17.27
N SER A 271 11.12 17.44 -16.86
CA SER A 271 11.67 17.90 -15.56
C SER A 271 11.99 19.38 -15.61
#